data_4adb086a990eb2c9d73584c49e48887a
#
_entry.id   4adb086a990eb2c9d73584c49e48887a
#
_cell.length_a   1.000
_cell.length_b   1.000
_cell.length_c   1.000
_cell.angle_alpha   90.00
_cell.angle_beta   90.00
_cell.angle_gamma   90.00
#
_symmetry.space_group_name_H-M   'P 1'
#
loop_
_entity.id
_entity.type
_entity.pdbx_description
1 polymer ?
#
loop_
_entity_poly.entity_id
_entity_poly.type
_entity_poly.pdbx_seq_one_letter_code
_entity_poly.pdbx_strand_id
1 'polypeptide(L)'
;MKAVLMTAAGDPEVLQLQEVPDPMIQTYTEILVRLHAAGVNPIDTKLRQRGTFYPDQMPAILGCDGAGVVEAVGANVQRFRVGDEVYFCGGGLGAKLGNYAEMAVVDEQFVAHKPTSLSFAEAAAAPLVLITAWEALYDRGRLEPGQRVLIHAGAGGVGHVAIQLTKLRGAEVCTTVSSQDKARLVRQLGADHPILYKQTDFVQATLDWTEGEGVDLAFDTVGGKTFYDSFPAVRVYGDVVTILEPDPAHFNWKTARSRNLRISFELMLTPMLQGLVVAQQHQAAILEQCASLIDEGRLKIHLSQTLPLQDAAAAHKAIETGSTTGKIALIIE
;
A
#
# COMPACT_ATOMS: atom_id res chain seq x y z
N MET A 1 16.05 0.62 22.44
CA MET A 1 14.86 1.25 21.89
C MET A 1 13.60 0.49 22.28
N LYS A 2 12.46 1.16 22.32
CA LYS A 2 11.16 0.48 22.41
C LYS A 2 10.74 -0.02 21.03
N ALA A 3 10.16 -1.23 20.98
CA ALA A 3 9.60 -1.81 19.78
C ALA A 3 8.42 -2.73 20.11
N VAL A 4 7.49 -2.89 19.17
CA VAL A 4 6.42 -3.87 19.30
C VAL A 4 6.87 -5.18 18.68
N LEU A 5 7.09 -6.17 19.52
CA LEU A 5 7.48 -7.51 19.11
C LEU A 5 6.26 -8.39 18.86
N MET A 6 6.25 -9.05 17.73
CA MET A 6 5.42 -10.22 17.46
C MET A 6 6.12 -11.44 18.10
N THR A 7 5.58 -11.94 19.20
CA THR A 7 6.22 -13.04 19.98
C THR A 7 5.85 -14.43 19.45
N ALA A 8 4.72 -14.52 18.74
CA ALA A 8 4.24 -15.73 18.08
C ALA A 8 3.27 -15.37 16.96
N ALA A 9 2.92 -16.29 16.07
CA ALA A 9 1.76 -16.15 15.20
C ALA A 9 0.47 -16.30 16.02
N GLY A 10 -0.56 -15.51 15.71
CA GLY A 10 -1.83 -15.60 16.44
C GLY A 10 -2.66 -14.32 16.42
N ASP A 11 -3.46 -14.13 17.46
CA ASP A 11 -4.34 -13.00 17.67
C ASP A 11 -3.56 -11.70 17.96
N PRO A 12 -4.17 -10.50 17.86
CA PRO A 12 -3.46 -9.23 18.02
C PRO A 12 -2.66 -9.08 19.31
N GLU A 13 -3.02 -9.78 20.37
CA GLU A 13 -2.36 -9.77 21.68
C GLU A 13 -0.93 -10.33 21.69
N VAL A 14 -0.51 -11.01 20.62
CA VAL A 14 0.90 -11.44 20.44
C VAL A 14 1.84 -10.26 20.15
N LEU A 15 1.29 -9.08 19.84
CA LEU A 15 2.03 -7.84 19.65
C LEU A 15 2.27 -7.18 21.01
N GLN A 16 3.52 -7.14 21.45
CA GLN A 16 3.90 -6.66 22.78
C GLN A 16 4.98 -5.60 22.70
N LEU A 17 4.74 -4.43 23.33
CA LEU A 17 5.76 -3.40 23.45
C LEU A 17 6.86 -3.90 24.41
N GLN A 18 8.11 -3.87 23.96
CA GLN A 18 9.27 -4.30 24.73
C GLN A 18 10.47 -3.39 24.46
N GLU A 19 11.42 -3.37 25.39
CA GLU A 19 12.74 -2.79 25.15
C GLU A 19 13.64 -3.81 24.48
N VAL A 20 14.28 -3.37 23.39
CA VAL A 20 15.23 -4.18 22.60
C VAL A 20 16.50 -3.36 22.33
N PRO A 21 17.63 -3.99 22.01
CA PRO A 21 18.84 -3.26 21.60
C PRO A 21 18.56 -2.34 20.42
N ASP A 22 19.22 -1.18 20.41
CA ASP A 22 19.15 -0.28 19.26
C ASP A 22 19.79 -0.93 18.03
N PRO A 23 19.21 -0.76 16.84
CA PRO A 23 19.81 -1.24 15.61
C PRO A 23 21.05 -0.39 15.29
N MET A 24 22.06 -1.03 14.66
CA MET A 24 23.29 -0.35 14.29
C MET A 24 23.49 -0.43 12.77
N ILE A 25 24.06 0.63 12.18
CA ILE A 25 24.54 0.62 10.80
C ILE A 25 25.57 -0.50 10.64
N GLN A 26 25.34 -1.38 9.68
CA GLN A 26 26.20 -2.53 9.39
C GLN A 26 26.96 -2.37 8.07
N THR A 27 26.45 -1.57 7.15
CA THR A 27 27.06 -1.31 5.85
C THR A 27 27.34 0.18 5.65
N TYR A 28 28.24 0.49 4.73
CA TYR A 28 28.63 1.88 4.46
C TYR A 28 27.53 2.72 3.79
N THR A 29 26.47 2.10 3.26
CA THR A 29 25.36 2.77 2.55
C THR A 29 24.08 2.85 3.37
N GLU A 30 24.06 2.31 4.57
CA GLU A 30 22.90 2.38 5.46
C GLU A 30 22.80 3.71 6.19
N ILE A 31 21.57 4.09 6.49
CA ILE A 31 21.23 5.20 7.40
C ILE A 31 20.46 4.66 8.60
N LEU A 32 20.68 5.27 9.76
CA LEU A 32 19.87 5.07 10.97
C LEU A 32 18.81 6.17 11.00
N VAL A 33 17.57 5.77 11.09
CA VAL A 33 16.40 6.67 11.13
C VAL A 33 15.73 6.57 12.51
N ARG A 34 15.57 7.69 13.20
CA ARG A 34 14.64 7.82 14.32
C ARG A 34 13.24 7.95 13.77
N LEU A 35 12.43 6.93 14.00
CA LEU A 35 11.05 6.88 13.51
C LEU A 35 10.14 7.77 14.37
N HIS A 36 9.26 8.51 13.71
CA HIS A 36 8.20 9.30 14.33
C HIS A 36 6.83 8.69 14.08
N ALA A 37 6.70 7.86 13.05
CA ALA A 37 5.49 7.10 12.78
C ALA A 37 5.76 5.86 11.94
N ALA A 38 4.87 4.87 12.05
CA ALA A 38 4.83 3.68 11.20
C ALA A 38 3.44 3.47 10.60
N GLY A 39 3.36 3.13 9.32
CA GLY A 39 2.10 2.81 8.66
C GLY A 39 1.64 1.38 8.97
N VAL A 40 0.33 1.19 9.07
CA VAL A 40 -0.26 -0.14 9.29
C VAL A 40 -0.92 -0.64 8.02
N ASN A 41 -0.60 -1.87 7.63
CA ASN A 41 -1.01 -2.46 6.37
C ASN A 41 -1.64 -3.86 6.56
N PRO A 42 -2.50 -4.30 5.63
CA PRO A 42 -3.07 -5.66 5.69
C PRO A 42 -2.02 -6.79 5.68
N ILE A 43 -0.82 -6.55 5.12
CA ILE A 43 0.25 -7.54 5.17
C ILE A 43 0.73 -7.79 6.61
N ASP A 44 0.81 -6.74 7.43
CA ASP A 44 1.24 -6.84 8.82
C ASP A 44 0.29 -7.73 9.62
N THR A 45 -1.04 -7.57 9.40
CA THR A 45 -2.04 -8.43 10.05
C THR A 45 -1.95 -9.88 9.59
N LYS A 46 -1.69 -10.12 8.29
CA LYS A 46 -1.52 -11.47 7.74
C LYS A 46 -0.28 -12.16 8.31
N LEU A 47 0.84 -11.44 8.40
CA LEU A 47 2.08 -11.96 8.99
C LEU A 47 1.89 -12.27 10.47
N ARG A 48 1.23 -11.38 11.21
CA ARG A 48 0.91 -11.65 12.60
C ARG A 48 0.04 -12.91 12.76
N GLN A 49 -0.98 -13.10 11.92
CA GLN A 49 -1.88 -14.26 12.01
C GLN A 49 -1.22 -15.59 11.64
N ARG A 50 -0.40 -15.59 10.57
CA ARG A 50 0.08 -16.81 9.92
C ARG A 50 1.55 -17.12 10.20
N GLY A 51 2.29 -16.16 10.76
CA GLY A 51 3.76 -16.17 10.85
C GLY A 51 4.40 -15.34 9.74
N THR A 52 5.65 -14.94 9.98
CA THR A 52 6.45 -14.20 9.01
C THR A 52 6.95 -15.11 7.89
N PHE A 53 7.51 -14.53 6.83
CA PHE A 53 8.18 -15.31 5.78
C PHE A 53 9.47 -16.01 6.27
N TYR A 54 9.92 -15.70 7.48
CA TYR A 54 11.14 -16.22 8.10
C TYR A 54 10.83 -16.74 9.51
N PRO A 55 10.18 -17.91 9.62
CA PRO A 55 9.66 -18.41 10.90
C PRO A 55 10.76 -18.68 11.94
N ASP A 56 11.99 -18.96 11.51
CA ASP A 56 13.13 -19.21 12.40
C ASP A 56 13.73 -17.91 12.99
N GLN A 57 13.22 -16.74 12.59
CA GLN A 57 13.68 -15.42 13.04
C GLN A 57 12.63 -14.73 13.93
N MET A 58 12.07 -15.49 14.88
CA MET A 58 11.15 -14.96 15.89
C MET A 58 11.91 -14.70 17.21
N PRO A 59 11.51 -13.70 18.02
CA PRO A 59 10.44 -12.72 17.80
C PRO A 59 10.77 -11.71 16.68
N ALA A 60 9.74 -11.17 16.02
CA ALA A 60 9.89 -10.25 14.90
C ALA A 60 9.26 -8.88 15.19
N ILE A 61 9.82 -7.82 14.60
CA ILE A 61 9.21 -6.50 14.55
C ILE A 61 8.54 -6.36 13.18
N LEU A 62 7.23 -6.09 13.17
CA LEU A 62 6.44 -5.89 11.95
C LEU A 62 6.44 -4.40 11.51
N GLY A 63 5.70 -4.12 10.44
CA GLY A 63 5.53 -2.78 9.87
C GLY A 63 6.51 -2.51 8.72
N CYS A 64 5.97 -2.47 7.48
CA CYS A 64 6.80 -2.21 6.30
C CYS A 64 7.03 -0.71 6.07
N ASP A 65 6.10 0.15 6.49
CA ASP A 65 6.13 1.59 6.25
C ASP A 65 6.67 2.36 7.45
N GLY A 66 7.61 3.26 7.21
CA GLY A 66 8.17 4.13 8.24
C GLY A 66 8.40 5.55 7.74
N ALA A 67 8.33 6.53 8.66
CA ALA A 67 8.75 7.91 8.44
C ALA A 67 9.43 8.46 9.69
N GLY A 68 10.51 9.21 9.50
CA GLY A 68 11.31 9.73 10.60
C GLY A 68 12.42 10.64 10.13
N VAL A 69 13.40 10.84 11.02
CA VAL A 69 14.55 11.72 10.79
C VAL A 69 15.83 10.89 10.80
N VAL A 70 16.72 11.14 9.87
CA VAL A 70 18.03 10.51 9.80
C VAL A 70 18.87 10.94 11.00
N GLU A 71 19.33 9.99 11.80
CA GLU A 71 20.13 10.18 13.03
C GLU A 71 21.62 9.93 12.82
N ALA A 72 21.95 8.96 11.96
CA ALA A 72 23.31 8.65 11.57
C ALA A 72 23.37 8.11 10.14
N VAL A 73 24.53 8.22 9.52
CA VAL A 73 24.77 7.79 8.14
C VAL A 73 26.05 6.98 8.04
N GLY A 74 26.06 5.94 7.21
CA GLY A 74 27.25 5.20 6.84
C GLY A 74 28.23 6.02 6.01
N ALA A 75 29.49 5.62 5.97
CA ALA A 75 30.58 6.41 5.39
C ALA A 75 30.45 6.68 3.86
N ASN A 76 29.68 5.88 3.15
CA ASN A 76 29.45 6.01 1.70
C ASN A 76 28.06 6.58 1.34
N VAL A 77 27.24 6.97 2.32
CA VAL A 77 25.94 7.60 2.09
C VAL A 77 26.15 8.95 1.39
N GLN A 78 25.44 9.20 0.32
CA GLN A 78 25.55 10.40 -0.52
C GLN A 78 24.24 11.18 -0.66
N ARG A 79 23.09 10.48 -0.53
CA ARG A 79 21.78 11.08 -0.77
C ARG A 79 21.19 11.77 0.46
N PHE A 80 21.60 11.35 1.65
CA PHE A 80 21.03 11.82 2.91
C PHE A 80 22.10 12.27 3.89
N ARG A 81 21.72 13.13 4.82
CA ARG A 81 22.52 13.62 5.94
C ARG A 81 21.70 13.59 7.22
N VAL A 82 22.37 13.64 8.35
CA VAL A 82 21.73 13.77 9.67
C VAL A 82 20.80 14.99 9.68
N GLY A 83 19.57 14.78 10.13
CA GLY A 83 18.50 15.78 10.18
C GLY A 83 17.54 15.75 8.99
N ASP A 84 17.82 15.01 7.93
CA ASP A 84 16.89 14.88 6.80
C ASP A 84 15.65 14.09 7.20
N GLU A 85 14.47 14.57 6.79
CA GLU A 85 13.19 13.87 6.98
C GLU A 85 12.95 12.89 5.84
N VAL A 86 12.68 11.64 6.19
CA VAL A 86 12.57 10.53 5.23
C VAL A 86 11.31 9.70 5.44
N TYR A 87 10.89 9.02 4.37
CA TYR A 87 9.86 7.99 4.43
C TYR A 87 10.19 6.84 3.47
N PHE A 88 9.76 5.63 3.79
CA PHE A 88 10.17 4.45 3.05
C PHE A 88 9.26 3.24 3.33
N CYS A 89 9.32 2.25 2.44
CA CYS A 89 8.79 0.92 2.65
C CYS A 89 9.95 -0.07 2.74
N GLY A 90 10.21 -0.60 3.93
CA GLY A 90 11.35 -1.50 4.15
C GLY A 90 11.28 -2.25 5.47
N GLY A 91 11.76 -3.51 5.47
CA GLY A 91 11.72 -4.38 6.66
C GLY A 91 10.34 -4.96 6.97
N GLY A 92 10.15 -5.45 8.19
CA GLY A 92 8.84 -5.88 8.72
C GLY A 92 8.32 -7.23 8.22
N LEU A 93 9.08 -7.97 7.40
CA LEU A 93 8.66 -9.26 6.85
C LEU A 93 9.23 -10.47 7.61
N GLY A 94 10.05 -10.21 8.66
CA GLY A 94 10.65 -11.20 9.53
C GLY A 94 12.17 -11.29 9.47
N ALA A 95 12.82 -11.10 8.29
CA ALA A 95 14.28 -11.16 8.16
C ALA A 95 14.98 -9.89 8.65
N LYS A 96 14.41 -8.72 8.30
CA LYS A 96 14.88 -7.42 8.77
C LYS A 96 13.87 -6.82 9.73
N LEU A 97 14.34 -6.03 10.68
CA LEU A 97 13.50 -5.32 11.63
C LEU A 97 12.48 -4.44 10.87
N GLY A 98 11.26 -4.44 11.35
CA GLY A 98 10.22 -3.56 10.83
C GLY A 98 10.17 -2.23 11.57
N ASN A 99 9.19 -1.43 11.20
CA ASN A 99 9.08 -0.03 11.64
C ASN A 99 8.16 0.17 12.86
N TYR A 100 7.61 -0.90 13.46
CA TYR A 100 6.93 -0.77 14.76
C TYR A 100 7.95 -0.65 15.90
N ALA A 101 8.84 0.35 15.80
CA ALA A 101 9.97 0.59 16.68
C ALA A 101 10.38 2.05 16.65
N GLU A 102 11.16 2.50 17.65
CA GLU A 102 11.69 3.87 17.71
C GLU A 102 12.77 4.15 16.65
N MET A 103 13.46 3.11 16.15
CA MET A 103 14.55 3.27 15.19
C MET A 103 14.51 2.18 14.12
N ALA A 104 14.94 2.53 12.92
CA ALA A 104 15.16 1.62 11.80
C ALA A 104 16.51 1.86 11.14
N VAL A 105 17.11 0.79 10.59
CA VAL A 105 18.28 0.89 9.71
C VAL A 105 17.85 0.45 8.33
N VAL A 106 18.12 1.28 7.33
CA VAL A 106 17.74 1.05 5.94
C VAL A 106 18.84 1.55 5.00
N ASP A 107 19.05 0.87 3.87
CA ASP A 107 20.00 1.33 2.85
C ASP A 107 19.42 2.59 2.16
N GLU A 108 20.27 3.62 1.98
CA GLU A 108 19.87 4.91 1.38
C GLU A 108 19.20 4.76 0.00
N GLN A 109 19.51 3.68 -0.73
CA GLN A 109 18.98 3.43 -2.06
C GLN A 109 17.49 3.12 -2.07
N PHE A 110 16.93 2.74 -0.92
CA PHE A 110 15.51 2.34 -0.78
C PHE A 110 14.67 3.38 -0.02
N VAL A 111 15.22 4.55 0.21
CA VAL A 111 14.60 5.64 0.97
C VAL A 111 14.31 6.83 0.07
N ALA A 112 13.25 7.57 0.39
CA ALA A 112 12.89 8.82 -0.25
C ALA A 112 12.79 9.95 0.78
N HIS A 113 12.95 11.21 0.32
CA HIS A 113 12.69 12.39 1.14
C HIS A 113 11.19 12.47 1.44
N LYS A 114 10.86 12.71 2.70
CA LYS A 114 9.47 12.89 3.12
C LYS A 114 8.88 14.13 2.43
N PRO A 115 7.64 14.06 1.88
CA PRO A 115 6.94 15.26 1.43
C PRO A 115 6.92 16.33 2.53
N THR A 116 7.31 17.56 2.21
CA THR A 116 7.40 18.65 3.18
C THR A 116 6.04 19.06 3.74
N SER A 117 4.99 18.86 2.95
CA SER A 117 3.61 19.18 3.29
C SER A 117 2.93 18.15 4.19
N LEU A 118 3.49 16.95 4.37
CA LEU A 118 2.91 15.90 5.20
C LEU A 118 3.52 15.90 6.62
N SER A 119 2.67 15.63 7.61
CA SER A 119 3.12 15.17 8.91
C SER A 119 3.81 13.80 8.82
N PHE A 120 4.60 13.40 9.83
CA PHE A 120 5.20 12.07 9.87
C PHE A 120 4.16 10.95 9.85
N ALA A 121 3.01 11.15 10.50
CA ALA A 121 1.92 10.17 10.51
C ALA A 121 1.34 9.93 9.09
N GLU A 122 1.08 11.00 8.34
CA GLU A 122 0.61 10.90 6.95
C GLU A 122 1.70 10.31 6.04
N ALA A 123 2.94 10.72 6.22
CA ALA A 123 4.06 10.21 5.45
C ALA A 123 4.30 8.72 5.69
N ALA A 124 4.25 8.25 6.95
CA ALA A 124 4.37 6.83 7.27
C ALA A 124 3.20 6.00 6.74
N ALA A 125 2.02 6.59 6.57
CA ALA A 125 0.87 5.89 6.02
C ALA A 125 0.94 5.68 4.49
N ALA A 126 1.90 6.28 3.80
CA ALA A 126 1.91 6.45 2.36
C ALA A 126 2.69 5.37 1.56
N PRO A 127 3.89 4.90 1.95
CA PRO A 127 4.82 4.25 1.04
C PRO A 127 4.25 3.02 0.35
N LEU A 128 3.76 2.03 1.09
CA LEU A 128 3.25 0.78 0.51
C LEU A 128 2.09 1.03 -0.46
N VAL A 129 1.16 1.91 -0.12
CA VAL A 129 -0.03 2.15 -0.98
C VAL A 129 0.32 2.98 -2.21
N LEU A 130 1.30 3.89 -2.13
CA LEU A 130 1.81 4.64 -3.27
C LEU A 130 2.49 3.71 -4.28
N ILE A 131 3.44 2.90 -3.82
CA ILE A 131 4.15 1.93 -4.66
C ILE A 131 3.16 0.95 -5.29
N THR A 132 2.28 0.35 -4.48
CA THR A 132 1.28 -0.62 -4.98
C THR A 132 0.40 -0.03 -6.08
N ALA A 133 -0.15 1.17 -5.85
CA ALA A 133 -1.04 1.79 -6.83
C ALA A 133 -0.29 2.19 -8.10
N TRP A 134 0.93 2.71 -7.97
CA TRP A 134 1.76 3.10 -9.10
C TRP A 134 2.13 1.89 -9.96
N GLU A 135 2.75 0.87 -9.37
CA GLU A 135 3.16 -0.33 -10.10
C GLU A 135 1.95 -1.03 -10.73
N ALA A 136 0.82 -1.14 -10.01
CA ALA A 136 -0.39 -1.76 -10.55
C ALA A 136 -0.95 -1.01 -11.76
N LEU A 137 -1.04 0.31 -11.70
CA LEU A 137 -1.65 1.12 -12.76
C LEU A 137 -0.70 1.36 -13.94
N TYR A 138 0.54 1.73 -13.65
CA TYR A 138 1.46 2.21 -14.68
C TYR A 138 2.38 1.11 -15.22
N ASP A 139 2.93 0.25 -14.35
CA ASP A 139 3.88 -0.77 -14.79
C ASP A 139 3.16 -2.05 -15.27
N ARG A 140 2.11 -2.49 -14.55
CA ARG A 140 1.32 -3.68 -14.92
C ARG A 140 0.17 -3.34 -15.85
N GLY A 141 -0.66 -2.39 -15.45
CA GLY A 141 -1.85 -1.95 -16.19
C GLY A 141 -1.53 -1.13 -17.44
N ARG A 142 -0.34 -0.52 -17.51
CA ARG A 142 0.11 0.32 -18.63
C ARG A 142 -0.91 1.38 -19.00
N LEU A 143 -1.45 2.02 -17.97
CA LEU A 143 -2.52 2.99 -18.09
C LEU A 143 -2.13 4.16 -18.99
N GLU A 144 -2.97 4.46 -19.99
CA GLU A 144 -2.81 5.55 -20.93
C GLU A 144 -3.90 6.61 -20.75
N PRO A 145 -3.64 7.87 -21.16
CA PRO A 145 -4.64 8.93 -21.12
C PRO A 145 -5.89 8.56 -21.93
N GLY A 146 -7.08 8.98 -21.42
CA GLY A 146 -8.37 8.73 -22.05
C GLY A 146 -8.95 7.34 -21.80
N GLN A 147 -8.23 6.45 -21.14
CA GLN A 147 -8.76 5.14 -20.76
C GLN A 147 -9.74 5.23 -19.59
N ARG A 148 -10.61 4.22 -19.47
CA ARG A 148 -11.57 4.05 -18.38
C ARG A 148 -11.12 2.94 -17.45
N VAL A 149 -11.12 3.19 -16.15
CA VAL A 149 -10.63 2.27 -15.11
C VAL A 149 -11.70 1.96 -14.09
N LEU A 150 -11.89 0.69 -13.78
CA LEU A 150 -12.64 0.23 -12.61
C LEU A 150 -11.66 -0.04 -11.47
N ILE A 151 -11.82 0.66 -10.34
CA ILE A 151 -11.02 0.45 -9.14
C ILE A 151 -11.92 -0.11 -8.03
N HIS A 152 -11.63 -1.31 -7.54
CA HIS A 152 -12.36 -1.85 -6.40
C HIS A 152 -11.92 -1.23 -5.07
N ALA A 153 -12.87 -1.13 -4.12
CA ALA A 153 -12.65 -0.56 -2.79
C ALA A 153 -11.95 0.82 -2.80
N GLY A 154 -12.45 1.76 -3.62
CA GLY A 154 -11.81 3.06 -3.85
C GLY A 154 -11.56 3.93 -2.63
N ALA A 155 -12.31 3.74 -1.55
CA ALA A 155 -12.08 4.45 -0.28
C ALA A 155 -11.09 3.74 0.66
N GLY A 156 -10.50 2.61 0.25
CA GLY A 156 -9.49 1.87 1.00
C GLY A 156 -8.08 2.43 0.86
N GLY A 157 -7.11 1.76 1.51
CA GLY A 157 -5.72 2.20 1.54
C GLY A 157 -5.10 2.38 0.15
N VAL A 158 -5.16 1.36 -0.72
CA VAL A 158 -4.63 1.46 -2.10
C VAL A 158 -5.60 2.24 -2.99
N GLY A 159 -6.91 2.01 -2.86
CA GLY A 159 -7.92 2.58 -3.75
C GLY A 159 -7.94 4.11 -3.78
N HIS A 160 -7.77 4.77 -2.61
CA HIS A 160 -7.81 6.24 -2.55
C HIS A 160 -6.62 6.90 -3.28
N VAL A 161 -5.47 6.25 -3.32
CA VAL A 161 -4.30 6.68 -4.09
C VAL A 161 -4.49 6.35 -5.57
N ALA A 162 -4.96 5.14 -5.87
CA ALA A 162 -5.15 4.67 -7.24
C ALA A 162 -6.11 5.57 -8.03
N ILE A 163 -7.20 6.05 -7.43
CA ILE A 163 -8.12 7.02 -8.05
C ILE A 163 -7.34 8.26 -8.50
N GLN A 164 -6.56 8.85 -7.61
CA GLN A 164 -5.84 10.09 -7.89
C GLN A 164 -4.76 9.89 -8.96
N LEU A 165 -3.97 8.81 -8.88
CA LEU A 165 -2.98 8.46 -9.90
C LEU A 165 -3.64 8.24 -11.28
N THR A 166 -4.79 7.58 -11.33
CA THR A 166 -5.55 7.39 -12.57
C THR A 166 -5.97 8.75 -13.16
N LYS A 167 -6.47 9.67 -12.35
CA LYS A 167 -6.82 11.03 -12.79
C LYS A 167 -5.60 11.82 -13.24
N LEU A 168 -4.47 11.71 -12.55
CA LEU A 168 -3.20 12.34 -12.94
C LEU A 168 -2.69 11.84 -14.30
N ARG A 169 -3.01 10.61 -14.68
CA ARG A 169 -2.71 10.05 -16.00
C ARG A 169 -3.67 10.54 -17.09
N GLY A 170 -4.73 11.26 -16.74
CA GLY A 170 -5.74 11.73 -17.68
C GLY A 170 -6.77 10.66 -18.08
N ALA A 171 -6.99 9.67 -17.22
CA ALA A 171 -7.98 8.61 -17.37
C ALA A 171 -9.24 8.86 -16.55
N GLU A 172 -10.31 8.12 -16.82
CA GLU A 172 -11.57 8.18 -16.11
C GLU A 172 -11.72 7.01 -15.14
N VAL A 173 -12.40 7.24 -14.00
CA VAL A 173 -12.49 6.26 -12.90
C VAL A 173 -13.93 5.99 -12.53
N CYS A 174 -14.36 4.72 -12.61
CA CYS A 174 -15.42 4.21 -11.77
C CYS A 174 -14.83 3.40 -10.59
N THR A 175 -15.52 3.40 -9.45
CA THR A 175 -14.99 2.72 -8.26
C THR A 175 -16.08 2.19 -7.35
N THR A 176 -15.84 1.02 -6.75
CA THR A 176 -16.78 0.40 -5.81
C THR A 176 -16.56 0.92 -4.40
N VAL A 177 -17.65 1.26 -3.72
CA VAL A 177 -17.67 1.72 -2.33
C VAL A 177 -18.86 1.14 -1.57
N SER A 178 -18.75 1.05 -0.23
CA SER A 178 -19.76 0.39 0.62
C SER A 178 -20.82 1.34 1.19
N SER A 179 -20.64 2.65 1.10
CA SER A 179 -21.53 3.65 1.70
C SER A 179 -21.49 4.99 0.97
N GLN A 180 -22.52 5.83 1.22
CA GLN A 180 -22.60 7.18 0.66
C GLN A 180 -21.45 8.09 1.14
N ASP A 181 -21.01 7.93 2.40
CA ASP A 181 -19.88 8.71 2.92
C ASP A 181 -18.59 8.39 2.15
N LYS A 182 -18.33 7.09 1.90
CA LYS A 182 -17.22 6.66 1.06
C LYS A 182 -17.37 7.13 -0.38
N ALA A 183 -18.60 7.18 -0.91
CA ALA A 183 -18.85 7.73 -2.24
C ALA A 183 -18.55 9.24 -2.33
N ARG A 184 -18.86 10.01 -1.27
CA ARG A 184 -18.46 11.43 -1.20
C ARG A 184 -16.94 11.60 -1.18
N LEU A 185 -16.25 10.82 -0.37
CA LEU A 185 -14.77 10.85 -0.30
C LEU A 185 -14.15 10.58 -1.67
N VAL A 186 -14.53 9.47 -2.34
CA VAL A 186 -13.90 9.11 -3.61
C VAL A 186 -14.18 10.12 -4.72
N ARG A 187 -15.34 10.80 -4.71
CA ARG A 187 -15.60 11.93 -5.63
C ARG A 187 -14.67 13.11 -5.38
N GLN A 188 -14.38 13.43 -4.12
CA GLN A 188 -13.41 14.48 -3.77
C GLN A 188 -11.98 14.12 -4.21
N LEU A 189 -11.68 12.84 -4.33
CA LEU A 189 -10.41 12.32 -4.84
C LEU A 189 -10.37 12.21 -6.38
N GLY A 190 -11.49 12.52 -7.07
CA GLY A 190 -11.57 12.56 -8.52
C GLY A 190 -12.26 11.37 -9.18
N ALA A 191 -12.90 10.46 -8.43
CA ALA A 191 -13.68 9.39 -9.05
C ALA A 191 -14.90 9.95 -9.79
N ASP A 192 -15.03 9.58 -11.08
CA ASP A 192 -16.11 10.04 -11.95
C ASP A 192 -17.42 9.31 -11.63
N HIS A 193 -17.35 8.00 -11.36
CA HIS A 193 -18.54 7.17 -11.14
C HIS A 193 -18.40 6.22 -9.92
N PRO A 194 -18.73 6.66 -8.69
CA PRO A 194 -18.78 5.77 -7.52
C PRO A 194 -19.97 4.82 -7.57
N ILE A 195 -19.74 3.54 -7.40
CA ILE A 195 -20.72 2.45 -7.42
C ILE A 195 -20.94 1.94 -5.99
N LEU A 196 -22.16 2.02 -5.48
CA LEU A 196 -22.56 1.47 -4.19
C LEU A 196 -22.82 -0.04 -4.33
N TYR A 197 -21.77 -0.85 -4.28
CA TYR A 197 -21.81 -2.28 -4.60
C TYR A 197 -22.74 -3.12 -3.72
N LYS A 198 -23.16 -2.60 -2.55
CA LYS A 198 -24.18 -3.25 -1.70
C LYS A 198 -25.61 -3.09 -2.22
N GLN A 199 -25.84 -2.15 -3.12
CA GLN A 199 -27.14 -1.77 -3.64
C GLN A 199 -27.27 -2.02 -5.14
N THR A 200 -26.16 -2.07 -5.86
CA THR A 200 -26.11 -2.13 -7.31
C THR A 200 -25.07 -3.15 -7.74
N ASP A 201 -25.40 -3.97 -8.73
CA ASP A 201 -24.44 -4.83 -9.41
C ASP A 201 -23.36 -3.97 -10.07
N PHE A 202 -22.13 -4.13 -9.66
CA PHE A 202 -21.05 -3.28 -10.15
C PHE A 202 -20.69 -3.56 -11.60
N VAL A 203 -20.91 -4.79 -12.10
CA VAL A 203 -20.67 -5.13 -13.51
C VAL A 203 -21.65 -4.34 -14.39
N GLN A 204 -22.94 -4.43 -14.05
CA GLN A 204 -23.96 -3.72 -14.81
C GLN A 204 -23.75 -2.21 -14.74
N ALA A 205 -23.49 -1.65 -13.55
CA ALA A 205 -23.22 -0.23 -13.39
C ALA A 205 -22.00 0.23 -14.18
N THR A 206 -20.94 -0.60 -14.26
CA THR A 206 -19.76 -0.32 -15.08
C THR A 206 -20.08 -0.34 -16.57
N LEU A 207 -20.86 -1.33 -17.02
CA LEU A 207 -21.29 -1.43 -18.42
C LEU A 207 -22.21 -0.28 -18.81
N ASP A 208 -23.13 0.12 -17.95
CA ASP A 208 -24.02 1.27 -18.20
C ASP A 208 -23.20 2.58 -18.32
N TRP A 209 -22.20 2.78 -17.45
CA TRP A 209 -21.30 3.93 -17.51
C TRP A 209 -20.43 3.95 -18.78
N THR A 210 -20.07 2.76 -19.28
CA THR A 210 -19.21 2.61 -20.46
C THR A 210 -20.00 2.35 -21.76
N GLU A 211 -21.32 2.56 -21.76
CA GLU A 211 -22.20 2.34 -22.93
C GLU A 211 -22.13 0.89 -23.47
N GLY A 212 -21.90 -0.07 -22.57
CA GLY A 212 -21.81 -1.50 -22.90
C GLY A 212 -20.43 -2.00 -23.31
N GLU A 213 -19.46 -1.13 -23.51
CA GLU A 213 -18.11 -1.52 -23.95
C GLU A 213 -17.30 -2.21 -22.84
N GLY A 214 -17.43 -1.74 -21.61
CA GLY A 214 -16.56 -2.11 -20.47
C GLY A 214 -15.36 -1.21 -20.33
N VAL A 215 -14.64 -1.35 -19.20
CA VAL A 215 -13.44 -0.56 -18.89
C VAL A 215 -12.20 -1.11 -19.59
N ASP A 216 -11.20 -0.26 -19.81
CA ASP A 216 -9.89 -0.66 -20.35
C ASP A 216 -9.10 -1.48 -19.32
N LEU A 217 -9.18 -1.08 -18.04
CA LEU A 217 -8.46 -1.69 -16.94
C LEU A 217 -9.38 -1.87 -15.73
N ALA A 218 -9.42 -3.09 -15.16
CA ALA A 218 -9.95 -3.32 -13.82
C ALA A 218 -8.79 -3.51 -12.84
N PHE A 219 -8.76 -2.68 -11.81
CA PHE A 219 -7.81 -2.80 -10.71
C PHE A 219 -8.50 -3.38 -9.49
N ASP A 220 -8.20 -4.65 -9.19
CA ASP A 220 -8.76 -5.39 -8.08
C ASP A 220 -7.90 -5.29 -6.84
N THR A 221 -8.42 -4.62 -5.82
CA THR A 221 -7.80 -4.48 -4.49
C THR A 221 -8.53 -5.30 -3.42
N VAL A 222 -9.45 -6.18 -3.82
CA VAL A 222 -10.32 -6.98 -2.94
C VAL A 222 -9.99 -8.46 -3.00
N GLY A 223 -9.69 -8.98 -4.20
CA GLY A 223 -9.38 -10.38 -4.43
C GLY A 223 -10.58 -11.31 -4.36
N GLY A 224 -10.32 -12.60 -4.11
CA GLY A 224 -11.35 -13.60 -3.94
C GLY A 224 -12.28 -13.70 -5.15
N LYS A 225 -13.59 -13.72 -4.88
CA LYS A 225 -14.64 -13.77 -5.92
C LYS A 225 -14.67 -12.49 -6.79
N THR A 226 -14.39 -11.33 -6.22
CA THR A 226 -14.44 -10.02 -6.91
C THR A 226 -13.52 -9.99 -8.14
N PHE A 227 -12.36 -10.65 -8.05
CA PHE A 227 -11.44 -10.78 -9.17
C PHE A 227 -12.12 -11.38 -10.41
N TYR A 228 -12.80 -12.53 -10.25
CA TYR A 228 -13.48 -13.22 -11.37
C TYR A 228 -14.73 -12.47 -11.83
N ASP A 229 -15.47 -11.89 -10.89
CA ASP A 229 -16.67 -11.09 -11.19
C ASP A 229 -16.35 -9.83 -11.98
N SER A 230 -15.10 -9.34 -11.95
CA SER A 230 -14.68 -8.16 -12.70
C SER A 230 -14.54 -8.41 -14.21
N PHE A 231 -14.32 -9.65 -14.66
CA PHE A 231 -14.04 -9.95 -16.07
C PHE A 231 -15.14 -9.48 -17.05
N PRO A 232 -16.45 -9.61 -16.76
CA PRO A 232 -17.49 -9.10 -17.65
C PRO A 232 -17.52 -7.58 -17.76
N ALA A 233 -17.00 -6.84 -16.77
CA ALA A 233 -16.94 -5.39 -16.78
C ALA A 233 -15.78 -4.82 -17.61
N VAL A 234 -14.81 -5.67 -18.00
CA VAL A 234 -13.63 -5.27 -18.79
C VAL A 234 -13.89 -5.48 -20.27
N ARG A 235 -13.53 -4.52 -21.12
CA ARG A 235 -13.68 -4.63 -22.57
C ARG A 235 -12.90 -5.81 -23.16
N VAL A 236 -13.23 -6.17 -24.41
CA VAL A 236 -12.41 -7.15 -25.17
C VAL A 236 -10.98 -6.58 -25.35
N TYR A 237 -9.96 -7.42 -25.11
CA TYR A 237 -8.54 -7.04 -25.07
C TYR A 237 -8.18 -6.03 -23.97
N GLY A 238 -9.00 -5.92 -22.91
CA GLY A 238 -8.69 -5.11 -21.75
C GLY A 238 -7.80 -5.84 -20.73
N ASP A 239 -7.51 -5.14 -19.66
CA ASP A 239 -6.58 -5.55 -18.61
C ASP A 239 -7.27 -5.78 -17.27
N VAL A 240 -6.77 -6.73 -16.49
CA VAL A 240 -7.10 -6.90 -15.08
C VAL A 240 -5.79 -6.99 -14.28
N VAL A 241 -5.64 -6.12 -13.30
CA VAL A 241 -4.54 -6.19 -12.33
C VAL A 241 -5.11 -6.49 -10.95
N THR A 242 -4.58 -7.48 -10.25
CA THR A 242 -4.94 -7.78 -8.86
C THR A 242 -3.74 -7.75 -7.94
N ILE A 243 -3.94 -7.28 -6.71
CA ILE A 243 -2.93 -7.27 -5.64
C ILE A 243 -3.17 -8.35 -4.59
N LEU A 244 -4.20 -9.16 -4.78
CA LEU A 244 -4.57 -10.23 -3.86
C LEU A 244 -4.73 -11.55 -4.60
N GLU A 245 -4.58 -12.64 -3.86
CA GLU A 245 -4.77 -13.97 -4.39
C GLU A 245 -6.25 -14.20 -4.72
N PRO A 246 -6.57 -14.63 -5.96
CA PRO A 246 -7.93 -15.01 -6.32
C PRO A 246 -8.38 -16.27 -5.57
N ASP A 247 -9.66 -16.34 -5.20
CA ASP A 247 -10.21 -17.52 -4.54
C ASP A 247 -10.39 -18.69 -5.54
N PRO A 248 -9.68 -19.81 -5.41
CA PRO A 248 -9.77 -20.94 -6.32
C PRO A 248 -11.16 -21.60 -6.32
N ALA A 249 -11.98 -21.42 -5.28
CA ALA A 249 -13.35 -21.93 -5.24
C ALA A 249 -14.29 -21.25 -6.25
N HIS A 250 -13.91 -20.04 -6.73
CA HIS A 250 -14.67 -19.25 -7.71
C HIS A 250 -14.04 -19.26 -9.11
N PHE A 251 -13.14 -20.20 -9.37
CA PHE A 251 -12.40 -20.32 -10.60
C PHE A 251 -13.29 -20.32 -11.86
N ASN A 252 -13.17 -19.29 -12.71
CA ASN A 252 -13.88 -19.17 -13.98
C ASN A 252 -13.11 -18.33 -14.99
N TRP A 253 -12.30 -18.97 -15.83
CA TRP A 253 -11.54 -18.33 -16.88
C TRP A 253 -12.29 -18.16 -18.20
N LYS A 254 -13.53 -18.67 -18.31
CA LYS A 254 -14.28 -18.66 -19.58
C LYS A 254 -14.45 -17.24 -20.12
N THR A 255 -14.87 -16.31 -19.27
CA THR A 255 -15.08 -14.90 -19.65
C THR A 255 -13.77 -14.22 -20.00
N ALA A 256 -12.73 -14.39 -19.18
CA ALA A 256 -11.42 -13.81 -19.45
C ALA A 256 -10.86 -14.30 -20.80
N ARG A 257 -10.96 -15.60 -21.06
CA ARG A 257 -10.53 -16.21 -22.32
C ARG A 257 -11.34 -15.71 -23.52
N SER A 258 -12.66 -15.64 -23.42
CA SER A 258 -13.51 -15.22 -24.55
C SER A 258 -13.34 -13.73 -24.87
N ARG A 259 -12.91 -12.92 -23.91
CA ARG A 259 -12.60 -11.49 -24.06
C ARG A 259 -11.12 -11.22 -24.36
N ASN A 260 -10.27 -12.26 -24.40
CA ASN A 260 -8.82 -12.12 -24.55
C ASN A 260 -8.21 -11.13 -23.52
N LEU A 261 -8.62 -11.23 -22.25
CA LEU A 261 -8.11 -10.34 -21.22
C LEU A 261 -6.63 -10.63 -20.91
N ARG A 262 -5.88 -9.58 -20.68
CA ARG A 262 -4.54 -9.66 -20.10
C ARG A 262 -4.66 -9.54 -18.57
N ILE A 263 -4.10 -10.52 -17.85
CA ILE A 263 -4.20 -10.60 -16.39
C ILE A 263 -2.80 -10.47 -15.81
N SER A 264 -2.65 -9.58 -14.84
CA SER A 264 -1.41 -9.30 -14.15
C SER A 264 -1.60 -9.36 -12.63
N PHE A 265 -0.57 -9.84 -11.95
CA PHE A 265 -0.46 -9.74 -10.49
C PHE A 265 0.49 -8.61 -10.14
N GLU A 266 0.16 -7.86 -9.09
CA GLU A 266 1.06 -6.92 -8.46
C GLU A 266 1.27 -7.30 -6.99
N LEU A 267 2.51 -7.61 -6.64
CA LEU A 267 2.96 -7.83 -5.28
C LEU A 267 4.20 -6.98 -5.04
N MET A 268 4.00 -5.74 -4.60
CA MET A 268 5.06 -4.75 -4.41
C MET A 268 6.13 -5.20 -3.39
N LEU A 269 5.88 -6.25 -2.60
CA LEU A 269 6.86 -6.85 -1.69
C LEU A 269 7.87 -7.78 -2.38
N THR A 270 7.61 -8.19 -3.62
CA THR A 270 8.49 -9.11 -4.37
C THR A 270 9.95 -8.63 -4.42
N PRO A 271 10.25 -7.35 -4.71
CA PRO A 271 11.62 -6.86 -4.72
C PRO A 271 12.34 -7.04 -3.38
N MET A 272 11.67 -6.77 -2.28
CA MET A 272 12.24 -6.95 -0.92
C MET A 272 12.42 -8.43 -0.58
N LEU A 273 11.44 -9.28 -0.89
CA LEU A 273 11.48 -10.73 -0.61
C LEU A 273 12.56 -11.46 -1.42
N GLN A 274 12.81 -11.00 -2.66
CA GLN A 274 13.77 -11.62 -3.58
C GLN A 274 15.12 -10.91 -3.61
N GLY A 275 15.32 -9.83 -2.85
CA GLY A 275 16.55 -9.05 -2.85
C GLY A 275 16.85 -8.36 -4.19
N LEU A 276 15.83 -7.93 -4.93
CA LEU A 276 15.96 -7.31 -6.25
C LEU A 276 16.28 -5.81 -6.10
N VAL A 277 17.55 -5.48 -5.97
CA VAL A 277 18.04 -4.11 -5.69
C VAL A 277 17.49 -3.08 -6.68
N VAL A 278 17.58 -3.34 -7.99
CA VAL A 278 17.12 -2.39 -9.02
C VAL A 278 15.62 -2.11 -8.92
N ALA A 279 14.82 -3.13 -8.59
CA ALA A 279 13.39 -2.94 -8.41
C ALA A 279 13.06 -2.18 -7.11
N GLN A 280 13.80 -2.39 -6.02
CA GLN A 280 13.66 -1.59 -4.80
C GLN A 280 14.09 -0.12 -5.03
N GLN A 281 15.13 0.13 -5.82
CA GLN A 281 15.51 1.48 -6.24
C GLN A 281 14.42 2.16 -7.07
N HIS A 282 13.74 1.40 -7.96
CA HIS A 282 12.58 1.91 -8.69
C HIS A 282 11.44 2.29 -7.74
N GLN A 283 11.17 1.48 -6.72
CA GLN A 283 10.16 1.80 -5.69
C GLN A 283 10.52 3.08 -4.90
N ALA A 284 11.77 3.27 -4.55
CA ALA A 284 12.22 4.53 -3.93
C ALA A 284 12.04 5.73 -4.88
N ALA A 285 12.32 5.56 -6.17
CA ALA A 285 12.09 6.61 -7.17
C ALA A 285 10.60 6.94 -7.35
N ILE A 286 9.70 5.95 -7.24
CA ILE A 286 8.25 6.17 -7.20
C ILE A 286 7.88 7.05 -6.00
N LEU A 287 8.44 6.78 -4.82
CA LEU A 287 8.18 7.59 -3.63
C LEU A 287 8.65 9.04 -3.82
N GLU A 288 9.84 9.28 -4.39
CA GLU A 288 10.33 10.65 -4.69
C GLU A 288 9.39 11.38 -5.66
N GLN A 289 8.88 10.72 -6.69
CA GLN A 289 7.91 11.30 -7.61
C GLN A 289 6.58 11.62 -6.91
N CYS A 290 6.10 10.69 -6.09
CA CYS A 290 4.89 10.90 -5.30
C CYS A 290 5.06 12.03 -4.27
N ALA A 291 6.24 12.18 -3.66
CA ALA A 291 6.54 13.29 -2.76
C ALA A 291 6.35 14.65 -3.46
N SER A 292 6.88 14.79 -4.67
CA SER A 292 6.70 16.00 -5.48
C SER A 292 5.21 16.27 -5.78
N LEU A 293 4.45 15.24 -6.18
CA LEU A 293 3.01 15.37 -6.46
C LEU A 293 2.21 15.76 -5.20
N ILE A 294 2.62 15.26 -4.04
CA ILE A 294 1.99 15.58 -2.76
C ILE A 294 2.27 17.04 -2.38
N ASP A 295 3.52 17.49 -2.49
CA ASP A 295 3.90 18.87 -2.18
C ASP A 295 3.27 19.89 -3.16
N GLU A 296 3.01 19.49 -4.41
CA GLU A 296 2.21 20.25 -5.37
C GLU A 296 0.70 20.25 -5.07
N GLY A 297 0.23 19.50 -4.06
CA GLY A 297 -1.18 19.35 -3.70
C GLY A 297 -2.02 18.51 -4.67
N ARG A 298 -1.38 17.80 -5.58
CA ARG A 298 -1.99 16.98 -6.65
C ARG A 298 -2.28 15.54 -6.24
N LEU A 299 -1.64 15.08 -5.16
CA LEU A 299 -1.83 13.75 -4.56
C LEU A 299 -1.99 13.92 -3.06
N LYS A 300 -2.96 13.21 -2.47
CA LYS A 300 -3.29 13.31 -1.05
C LYS A 300 -3.35 11.95 -0.39
N ILE A 301 -2.85 11.87 0.82
CA ILE A 301 -2.95 10.68 1.66
C ILE A 301 -4.11 10.87 2.64
N HIS A 302 -5.06 9.96 2.61
CA HIS A 302 -6.19 9.96 3.55
C HIS A 302 -5.85 9.12 4.77
N LEU A 303 -5.32 9.77 5.79
CA LEU A 303 -5.07 9.18 7.11
C LEU A 303 -6.35 9.31 7.95
N SER A 304 -6.99 8.19 8.30
CA SER A 304 -8.25 8.19 9.03
C SER A 304 -8.09 8.03 10.55
N GLN A 305 -6.98 7.44 10.98
CA GLN A 305 -6.75 7.16 12.40
C GLN A 305 -5.26 7.10 12.71
N THR A 306 -4.91 7.59 13.89
CA THR A 306 -3.61 7.39 14.51
C THR A 306 -3.78 6.74 15.88
N LEU A 307 -2.83 5.87 16.24
CA LEU A 307 -2.75 5.25 17.58
C LEU A 307 -1.30 5.33 18.08
N PRO A 308 -1.07 5.33 19.40
CA PRO A 308 0.28 5.18 19.94
C PRO A 308 0.91 3.84 19.52
N LEU A 309 2.24 3.77 19.49
CA LEU A 309 2.98 2.56 19.12
C LEU A 309 2.56 1.33 19.92
N GLN A 310 2.35 1.48 21.23
CA GLN A 310 1.92 0.39 22.11
C GLN A 310 0.54 -0.19 21.77
N ASP A 311 -0.26 0.54 21.03
CA ASP A 311 -1.62 0.14 20.64
C ASP A 311 -1.64 -0.53 19.23
N ALA A 312 -0.51 -1.05 18.76
CA ALA A 312 -0.41 -1.76 17.48
C ALA A 312 -1.42 -2.91 17.36
N ALA A 313 -1.71 -3.62 18.44
CA ALA A 313 -2.75 -4.66 18.49
C ALA A 313 -4.15 -4.10 18.15
N ALA A 314 -4.49 -2.91 18.65
CA ALA A 314 -5.75 -2.25 18.33
C ALA A 314 -5.81 -1.77 16.88
N ALA A 315 -4.68 -1.28 16.33
CA ALA A 315 -4.57 -0.91 14.93
C ALA A 315 -4.80 -2.11 14.00
N HIS A 316 -4.23 -3.27 14.32
CA HIS A 316 -4.46 -4.52 13.59
C HIS A 316 -5.94 -4.94 13.62
N LYS A 317 -6.59 -4.90 14.80
CA LYS A 317 -8.03 -5.15 14.93
C LYS A 317 -8.86 -4.21 14.05
N ALA A 318 -8.53 -2.93 14.03
CA ALA A 318 -9.24 -1.95 13.21
C ALA A 318 -9.17 -2.27 11.72
N ILE A 319 -8.00 -2.66 11.20
CA ILE A 319 -7.85 -3.10 9.79
C ILE A 319 -8.67 -4.37 9.50
N GLU A 320 -8.64 -5.33 10.40
CA GLU A 320 -9.33 -6.63 10.24
C GLU A 320 -10.86 -6.49 10.20
N THR A 321 -11.44 -5.42 10.74
CA THR A 321 -12.88 -5.16 10.57
C THR A 321 -13.29 -4.93 9.12
N GLY A 322 -12.34 -4.61 8.22
CA GLY A 322 -12.60 -4.34 6.81
C GLY A 322 -13.39 -3.05 6.55
N SER A 323 -13.62 -2.21 7.58
CA SER A 323 -14.41 -0.98 7.48
C SER A 323 -13.57 0.29 7.36
N THR A 324 -12.26 0.18 7.51
CA THR A 324 -11.31 1.29 7.47
C THR A 324 -11.43 2.09 6.16
N THR A 325 -11.39 3.40 6.28
CA THR A 325 -11.31 4.33 5.15
C THR A 325 -9.89 4.89 5.11
N GLY A 326 -9.22 4.86 3.95
CA GLY A 326 -7.82 5.29 3.86
C GLY A 326 -6.86 4.45 4.69
N LYS A 327 -6.04 5.11 5.51
CA LYS A 327 -4.90 4.52 6.22
C LYS A 327 -4.96 4.73 7.74
N ILE A 328 -4.23 3.88 8.44
CA ILE A 328 -3.93 3.97 9.88
C ILE A 328 -2.43 4.10 10.06
N ALA A 329 -1.98 4.91 11.03
CA ALA A 329 -0.58 5.02 11.42
C ALA A 329 -0.41 4.88 12.94
N LEU A 330 0.73 4.34 13.34
CA LEU A 330 1.21 4.33 14.72
C LEU A 330 2.11 5.54 14.93
N ILE A 331 1.88 6.28 16.02
CA ILE A 331 2.72 7.40 16.44
C ILE A 331 3.81 6.86 17.37
N ILE A 332 5.04 7.29 17.14
CA ILE A 332 6.25 6.91 17.88
C ILE A 332 6.79 8.20 18.51
N GLU A 333 6.86 8.22 19.84
CA GLU A 333 7.32 9.37 20.65
C GLU A 333 8.80 9.26 21.01
#